data_66b791908255a9d4fd1f372b64a0b73f
#
_entry.id   66b791908255a9d4fd1f372b64a0b73f
#
_cell.length_a   1.000
_cell.length_b   1.000
_cell.length_c   1.000
_cell.angle_alpha   90.00
_cell.angle_beta   90.00
_cell.angle_gamma   90.00
#
_symmetry.space_group_name_H-M   'P 1'
#
loop_
_entity.id
_entity.type
_entity.pdbx_description
1 polymer ?
#
loop_
_entity_poly.entity_id
_entity_poly.type
_entity_poly.pdbx_seq_one_letter_code
_entity_poly.pdbx_strand_id
1 'polypeptide(L)'
;MNAAAGMGFATALGSLIDAKAPGVGVVFGENFDPASKKEGDPNAIADPDKEIGKPYSGWKKGEFDIHFISTGACESSFQIFPDGTTMLLDAGDCGHEHYKDGTVEKPDMTRRPGERIARYISRARPDIDKIDYVMASHFHNDHTGDARYGAGMTEGRDPNYQLSGIAHVGEFYRFGTAFDRGYPTYDKPTDWAPTEREHLRAFWTYKEKTDGLKREKFEVGALDQIKLVNAPDQYDFHIRNVCCNAVLWTGKEGETLDYFATWPNNMDQKNENTRSIVMVYNYGPFRFYTGGDASGVLRDADGKDLDFEGAIGRAVGEVDVCKANHHSYKDAMPKTFTDAVNARVYCVCVWDRWHLQDNTATSMVLDENGKPKDKLMCPTGIHQDNAEMMEGKAWRDRLVEGGGHVVVKAYDGGAKYKVYYLTDDDESMNVKLVFGPFDSKGAQA
;
A
#
# COMPACT_ATOMS: atom_id res chain seq x y z
N MET A 1 29.73 -9.74 -26.53
CA MET A 1 29.26 -10.75 -25.57
C MET A 1 28.04 -10.16 -24.82
N ASN A 2 26.91 -10.00 -25.50
CA ASN A 2 25.72 -9.31 -24.93
C ASN A 2 24.41 -10.04 -25.28
N ALA A 3 24.45 -11.38 -25.46
CA ALA A 3 23.25 -12.15 -25.78
C ALA A 3 22.72 -13.02 -24.62
N ALA A 4 23.45 -13.11 -23.51
CA ALA A 4 23.08 -14.02 -22.41
C ALA A 4 22.17 -13.39 -21.34
N ALA A 5 22.15 -12.07 -21.20
CA ALA A 5 21.32 -11.39 -20.20
C ALA A 5 19.83 -11.31 -20.58
N GLY A 6 19.49 -11.31 -21.86
CA GLY A 6 18.10 -11.24 -22.32
C GLY A 6 17.30 -12.53 -22.18
N MET A 7 17.97 -13.70 -22.20
CA MET A 7 17.28 -14.99 -22.07
C MET A 7 16.84 -15.34 -20.64
N GLY A 8 17.50 -14.79 -19.62
CA GLY A 8 17.14 -15.03 -18.22
C GLY A 8 15.82 -14.41 -17.77
N PHE A 9 15.49 -13.23 -18.30
CA PHE A 9 14.25 -12.53 -17.94
C PHE A 9 13.00 -13.19 -18.52
N ALA A 10 13.04 -13.60 -19.79
CA ALA A 10 11.90 -14.28 -20.41
C ALA A 10 11.59 -15.64 -19.75
N THR A 11 12.63 -16.35 -19.29
CA THR A 11 12.47 -17.65 -18.62
C THR A 11 11.92 -17.49 -17.18
N ALA A 12 12.30 -16.44 -16.46
CA ALA A 12 11.78 -16.18 -15.13
C ALA A 12 10.29 -15.78 -15.17
N LEU A 13 9.91 -14.93 -16.13
CA LEU A 13 8.50 -14.53 -16.29
C LEU A 13 7.63 -15.70 -16.77
N GLY A 14 8.13 -16.57 -17.66
CA GLY A 14 7.46 -17.79 -18.10
C GLY A 14 7.20 -18.75 -16.93
N SER A 15 8.14 -18.90 -15.99
CA SER A 15 7.96 -19.75 -14.80
C SER A 15 6.94 -19.19 -13.81
N LEU A 16 6.70 -17.87 -13.82
CA LEU A 16 5.66 -17.24 -13.00
C LEU A 16 4.24 -17.59 -13.48
N ILE A 17 4.05 -17.84 -14.77
CA ILE A 17 2.72 -18.04 -15.37
C ILE A 17 2.26 -19.51 -15.30
N ASP A 18 3.17 -20.48 -15.41
CA ASP A 18 2.84 -21.89 -15.62
C ASP A 18 2.74 -22.77 -14.36
N ALA A 19 3.09 -22.29 -13.17
CA ALA A 19 3.06 -23.11 -11.97
C ALA A 19 1.66 -23.16 -11.35
N LYS A 20 0.93 -24.26 -11.57
CA LYS A 20 -0.25 -24.63 -10.79
C LYS A 20 0.19 -25.04 -9.38
N ALA A 21 -0.21 -24.28 -8.35
CA ALA A 21 -0.03 -24.68 -6.97
C ALA A 21 -0.98 -25.83 -6.59
N PRO A 22 -0.55 -26.87 -5.88
CA PRO A 22 -1.46 -27.84 -5.28
C PRO A 22 -2.17 -27.17 -4.11
N GLY A 23 -3.52 -27.22 -4.08
CA GLY A 23 -4.33 -26.62 -3.06
C GLY A 23 -4.13 -27.26 -1.68
N VAL A 24 -3.84 -26.44 -0.69
CA VAL A 24 -4.06 -26.77 0.72
C VAL A 24 -5.00 -25.70 1.24
N GLY A 25 -6.28 -26.04 1.38
CA GLY A 25 -7.28 -25.15 1.93
C GLY A 25 -7.06 -24.95 3.42
N VAL A 26 -6.91 -23.71 3.85
CA VAL A 26 -7.12 -23.29 5.23
C VAL A 26 -8.36 -22.42 5.26
N VAL A 27 -9.39 -22.93 5.91
CA VAL A 27 -10.71 -22.33 6.03
C VAL A 27 -10.63 -21.17 7.03
N PHE A 28 -10.78 -19.95 6.56
CA PHE A 28 -11.23 -18.85 7.41
C PHE A 28 -12.75 -19.04 7.65
N GLY A 29 -13.19 -18.99 8.88
CA GLY A 29 -14.53 -19.16 9.42
C GLY A 29 -15.66 -19.48 8.46
N GLU A 30 -16.30 -20.62 8.62
CA GLU A 30 -17.31 -21.23 7.73
C GLU A 30 -18.63 -20.45 7.56
N ASN A 31 -18.73 -19.18 7.94
CA ASN A 31 -20.02 -18.47 8.00
C ASN A 31 -20.10 -17.18 7.14
N PHE A 32 -19.24 -17.01 6.13
CA PHE A 32 -19.43 -15.91 5.19
C PHE A 32 -20.40 -16.34 4.07
N ASP A 33 -21.67 -15.94 4.17
CA ASP A 33 -22.64 -16.01 3.10
C ASP A 33 -22.64 -14.68 2.33
N PRO A 34 -22.09 -14.62 1.10
CA PRO A 34 -22.13 -13.40 0.30
C PRO A 34 -23.55 -12.96 -0.06
N ALA A 35 -24.55 -13.82 0.11
CA ALA A 35 -25.97 -13.52 -0.10
C ALA A 35 -26.67 -12.90 1.13
N SER A 36 -26.02 -12.86 2.31
CA SER A 36 -26.63 -12.35 3.55
C SER A 36 -26.64 -10.83 3.69
N LYS A 37 -26.43 -10.07 2.61
CA LYS A 37 -26.58 -8.61 2.63
C LYS A 37 -28.02 -8.25 2.93
N LYS A 38 -28.22 -7.49 4.01
CA LYS A 38 -29.51 -6.90 4.36
C LYS A 38 -30.01 -6.07 3.18
N GLU A 39 -31.24 -6.31 2.78
CA GLU A 39 -31.99 -5.48 1.82
C GLU A 39 -31.88 -4.02 2.26
N GLY A 40 -31.26 -3.15 1.41
CA GLY A 40 -31.09 -1.73 1.72
C GLY A 40 -29.68 -1.25 2.03
N ASP A 41 -28.60 -2.05 1.80
CA ASP A 41 -27.22 -1.56 1.87
C ASP A 41 -26.99 -0.48 0.79
N PRO A 42 -26.78 0.81 1.16
CA PRO A 42 -26.59 1.90 0.19
C PRO A 42 -25.32 1.73 -0.66
N ASN A 43 -24.44 0.78 -0.29
CA ASN A 43 -23.21 0.48 -1.00
C ASN A 43 -23.37 -0.75 -1.93
N ALA A 44 -24.54 -1.36 -2.01
CA ALA A 44 -24.80 -2.48 -2.91
C ALA A 44 -24.79 -2.01 -4.37
N ILE A 45 -24.12 -2.77 -5.25
CA ILE A 45 -24.03 -2.48 -6.68
C ILE A 45 -25.37 -2.80 -7.36
N ALA A 46 -25.72 -2.00 -8.36
CA ALA A 46 -26.96 -2.20 -9.15
C ALA A 46 -26.99 -3.55 -9.93
N ASP A 47 -25.84 -4.22 -10.13
CA ASP A 47 -25.76 -5.51 -10.82
C ASP A 47 -24.45 -6.26 -10.43
N PRO A 48 -24.30 -6.68 -9.15
CA PRO A 48 -23.12 -7.39 -8.66
C PRO A 48 -22.91 -8.74 -9.37
N ASP A 49 -23.99 -9.38 -9.84
CA ASP A 49 -23.97 -10.72 -10.43
C ASP A 49 -23.17 -10.77 -11.74
N LYS A 50 -22.92 -9.65 -12.38
CA LYS A 50 -22.14 -9.61 -13.63
C LYS A 50 -20.65 -9.76 -13.45
N GLU A 51 -20.08 -9.35 -12.32
CA GLU A 51 -18.63 -9.31 -12.08
C GLU A 51 -18.20 -10.39 -11.08
N ILE A 52 -18.98 -10.68 -10.05
CA ILE A 52 -18.66 -11.65 -9.00
C ILE A 52 -18.48 -13.06 -9.58
N GLY A 53 -17.44 -13.76 -9.13
CA GLY A 53 -17.07 -15.11 -9.56
C GLY A 53 -16.32 -15.17 -10.90
N LYS A 54 -16.08 -14.04 -11.55
CA LYS A 54 -15.32 -13.94 -12.81
C LYS A 54 -13.93 -13.39 -12.57
N PRO A 55 -12.95 -13.68 -13.44
CA PRO A 55 -11.65 -13.03 -13.39
C PRO A 55 -11.81 -11.51 -13.46
N TYR A 56 -11.02 -10.80 -12.66
CA TYR A 56 -10.96 -9.35 -12.72
C TYR A 56 -10.63 -8.88 -14.14
N SER A 57 -11.37 -7.90 -14.63
CA SER A 57 -11.28 -7.46 -16.04
C SER A 57 -9.97 -6.73 -16.40
N GLY A 58 -9.10 -6.52 -15.40
CA GLY A 58 -7.84 -5.80 -15.55
C GLY A 58 -8.02 -4.30 -15.77
N TRP A 59 -6.88 -3.61 -15.83
CA TRP A 59 -6.80 -2.19 -16.14
C TRP A 59 -7.06 -1.93 -17.63
N LYS A 60 -7.67 -0.79 -17.93
CA LYS A 60 -7.83 -0.26 -19.29
C LYS A 60 -7.34 1.17 -19.36
N LYS A 61 -6.89 1.58 -20.54
CA LYS A 61 -6.43 2.94 -20.79
C LYS A 61 -7.48 3.97 -20.35
N GLY A 62 -7.08 4.93 -19.54
CA GLY A 62 -7.97 5.92 -18.92
C GLY A 62 -8.55 5.49 -17.57
N GLU A 63 -8.16 4.33 -17.04
CA GLU A 63 -8.50 3.93 -15.67
C GLU A 63 -7.28 4.12 -14.76
N PHE A 64 -7.49 4.41 -13.49
CA PHE A 64 -6.46 4.40 -12.46
C PHE A 64 -6.76 3.26 -11.49
N ASP A 65 -5.93 2.21 -11.54
CA ASP A 65 -6.06 1.06 -10.66
C ASP A 65 -5.03 1.13 -9.53
N ILE A 66 -5.49 0.89 -8.30
CA ILE A 66 -4.67 0.81 -7.10
C ILE A 66 -4.90 -0.57 -6.48
N HIS A 67 -3.91 -1.43 -6.54
CA HIS A 67 -3.97 -2.79 -6.04
C HIS A 67 -3.25 -2.88 -4.69
N PHE A 68 -3.94 -3.20 -3.62
CA PHE A 68 -3.37 -3.61 -2.34
C PHE A 68 -3.26 -5.12 -2.34
N ILE A 69 -2.02 -5.62 -2.33
CA ILE A 69 -1.75 -7.04 -2.56
C ILE A 69 -1.74 -7.79 -1.24
N SER A 70 -2.70 -8.69 -1.05
CA SER A 70 -2.73 -9.59 0.11
C SER A 70 -1.68 -10.68 -0.06
N THR A 71 -0.62 -10.63 0.73
CA THR A 71 0.38 -11.71 0.85
C THR A 71 0.28 -12.43 2.19
N GLY A 72 -0.52 -11.89 3.11
CA GLY A 72 -0.61 -12.36 4.50
C GLY A 72 0.63 -12.07 5.35
N ALA A 73 1.63 -11.37 4.81
CA ALA A 73 2.93 -11.21 5.48
C ALA A 73 3.54 -9.81 5.39
N CYS A 74 2.91 -8.87 4.70
CA CYS A 74 3.50 -7.54 4.49
C CYS A 74 2.53 -6.55 3.83
N GLU A 75 2.98 -5.31 3.69
CA GLU A 75 2.37 -4.30 2.85
C GLU A 75 2.97 -4.29 1.44
N SER A 76 2.11 -4.18 0.44
CA SER A 76 2.49 -3.90 -0.95
C SER A 76 1.32 -3.29 -1.71
N SER A 77 1.61 -2.27 -2.51
CA SER A 77 0.64 -1.65 -3.40
C SER A 77 1.23 -1.53 -4.82
N PHE A 78 0.50 -2.05 -5.81
CA PHE A 78 0.84 -1.87 -7.22
C PHE A 78 -0.19 -0.97 -7.88
N GLN A 79 0.27 0.06 -8.56
CA GLN A 79 -0.56 1.11 -9.13
C GLN A 79 -0.36 1.17 -10.64
N ILE A 80 -1.45 1.36 -11.38
CA ILE A 80 -1.45 1.50 -12.84
C ILE A 80 -2.17 2.81 -13.15
N PHE A 81 -1.42 3.81 -13.58
CA PHE A 81 -1.92 5.16 -13.87
C PHE A 81 -2.72 5.20 -15.17
N PRO A 82 -3.46 6.28 -15.45
CA PRO A 82 -4.39 6.33 -16.58
C PRO A 82 -3.78 6.11 -17.96
N ASP A 83 -2.48 6.38 -18.13
CA ASP A 83 -1.74 6.16 -19.38
C ASP A 83 -1.02 4.79 -19.44
N GLY A 84 -1.14 3.97 -18.38
CA GLY A 84 -0.45 2.70 -18.22
C GLY A 84 0.92 2.79 -17.54
N THR A 85 1.37 3.96 -17.10
CA THR A 85 2.52 4.12 -16.21
C THR A 85 2.31 3.30 -14.95
N THR A 86 3.34 2.63 -14.47
CA THR A 86 3.25 1.70 -13.34
C THR A 86 4.10 2.13 -12.16
N MET A 87 3.60 1.87 -10.95
CA MET A 87 4.32 2.12 -9.71
C MET A 87 4.14 0.98 -8.72
N LEU A 88 5.24 0.50 -8.16
CA LEU A 88 5.25 -0.37 -6.97
C LEU A 88 5.58 0.50 -5.75
N LEU A 89 4.66 0.58 -4.81
CA LEU A 89 4.85 1.23 -3.52
C LEU A 89 4.88 0.15 -2.46
N ASP A 90 6.04 -0.01 -1.85
CA ASP A 90 6.37 -1.05 -0.91
C ASP A 90 6.23 -2.48 -1.47
N ALA A 91 7.04 -3.36 -1.00
CA ALA A 91 6.95 -4.79 -1.13
C ALA A 91 7.70 -5.39 0.06
N GLY A 92 7.01 -5.61 1.14
CA GLY A 92 7.60 -6.08 2.37
C GLY A 92 7.82 -7.59 2.39
N ASP A 93 8.50 -8.04 3.43
CA ASP A 93 8.70 -9.44 3.78
C ASP A 93 9.12 -9.52 5.24
N CYS A 94 8.21 -9.90 6.13
CA CYS A 94 8.46 -9.92 7.57
C CYS A 94 9.30 -11.10 8.05
N GLY A 95 9.67 -12.02 7.15
CA GLY A 95 10.42 -13.23 7.51
C GLY A 95 9.59 -14.22 8.34
N HIS A 96 10.19 -15.39 8.59
CA HIS A 96 9.49 -16.51 9.25
C HIS A 96 9.22 -16.34 10.75
N GLU A 97 9.76 -15.32 11.43
CA GLU A 97 9.51 -15.16 12.87
C GLU A 97 8.08 -14.77 13.17
N HIS A 98 7.44 -14.00 12.31
CA HIS A 98 6.05 -13.59 12.46
C HIS A 98 5.05 -14.73 12.19
N TYR A 99 5.44 -15.76 11.47
CA TYR A 99 4.55 -16.91 11.17
C TYR A 99 4.21 -17.77 12.38
N LYS A 100 4.98 -17.64 13.46
CA LYS A 100 4.71 -18.35 14.73
C LYS A 100 3.42 -17.89 15.40
N ASP A 101 2.92 -16.72 15.03
CA ASP A 101 1.74 -16.10 15.63
C ASP A 101 0.43 -16.41 14.87
N GLY A 102 0.43 -17.38 13.95
CA GLY A 102 -0.76 -17.78 13.21
C GLY A 102 -1.07 -16.93 11.98
N THR A 103 -0.13 -16.13 11.53
CA THR A 103 -0.22 -15.41 10.25
C THR A 103 -0.26 -16.42 9.10
N VAL A 104 -1.26 -16.28 8.24
CA VAL A 104 -1.44 -17.16 7.08
C VAL A 104 -1.01 -16.42 5.82
N GLU A 105 0.07 -16.90 5.21
CA GLU A 105 0.54 -16.37 3.94
C GLU A 105 -0.38 -16.77 2.78
N LYS A 106 -0.50 -15.88 1.81
CA LYS A 106 -1.35 -16.01 0.64
C LYS A 106 -0.55 -16.02 -0.67
N PRO A 107 -0.90 -16.87 -1.63
CA PRO A 107 -1.92 -17.94 -1.58
C PRO A 107 -1.48 -19.15 -0.75
N ASP A 108 -0.20 -19.32 -0.48
CA ASP A 108 0.40 -20.40 0.29
C ASP A 108 1.81 -20.03 0.80
N MET A 109 2.43 -20.89 1.59
CA MET A 109 3.76 -20.68 2.18
C MET A 109 4.92 -21.20 1.31
N THR A 110 4.68 -21.62 0.07
CA THR A 110 5.72 -22.23 -0.78
C THR A 110 6.67 -21.21 -1.41
N ARG A 111 6.28 -19.92 -1.42
CA ARG A 111 7.04 -18.81 -2.00
C ARG A 111 7.17 -17.65 -1.01
N ARG A 112 8.21 -16.86 -1.20
CA ARG A 112 8.41 -15.62 -0.43
C ARG A 112 7.47 -14.51 -0.92
N PRO A 113 7.11 -13.54 -0.06
CA PRO A 113 6.23 -12.42 -0.42
C PRO A 113 6.62 -11.70 -1.70
N GLY A 114 7.92 -11.38 -1.90
CA GLY A 114 8.38 -10.70 -3.11
C GLY A 114 8.11 -11.48 -4.41
N GLU A 115 8.22 -12.82 -4.41
CA GLU A 115 7.84 -13.64 -5.55
C GLU A 115 6.31 -13.61 -5.77
N ARG A 116 5.51 -13.69 -4.70
CA ARG A 116 4.05 -13.62 -4.81
C ARG A 116 3.58 -12.30 -5.40
N ILE A 117 4.19 -11.19 -4.94
CA ILE A 117 3.93 -9.85 -5.49
C ILE A 117 4.28 -9.80 -6.97
N ALA A 118 5.45 -10.31 -7.38
CA ALA A 118 5.84 -10.37 -8.79
C ALA A 118 4.86 -11.20 -9.63
N ARG A 119 4.40 -12.33 -9.11
CA ARG A 119 3.38 -13.19 -9.76
C ARG A 119 2.03 -12.49 -9.87
N TYR A 120 1.61 -11.73 -8.85
CA TYR A 120 0.41 -10.90 -8.91
C TYR A 120 0.53 -9.84 -10.01
N ILE A 121 1.64 -9.10 -10.04
CA ILE A 121 1.89 -8.06 -11.05
C ILE A 121 1.87 -8.65 -12.46
N SER A 122 2.44 -9.85 -12.67
CA SER A 122 2.45 -10.50 -13.98
C SER A 122 1.04 -10.87 -14.51
N ARG A 123 0.06 -10.99 -13.62
CA ARG A 123 -1.34 -11.21 -13.99
C ARG A 123 -2.10 -9.89 -14.17
N ALA A 124 -1.83 -8.92 -13.31
CA ALA A 124 -2.43 -7.60 -13.45
C ALA A 124 -1.95 -6.87 -14.71
N ARG A 125 -0.67 -7.05 -15.08
CA ARG A 125 -0.02 -6.44 -16.26
C ARG A 125 0.94 -7.44 -16.94
N PRO A 126 0.39 -8.39 -17.71
CA PRO A 126 1.21 -9.41 -18.39
C PRO A 126 2.07 -8.85 -19.54
N ASP A 127 1.85 -7.61 -19.91
CA ASP A 127 2.48 -6.91 -21.02
C ASP A 127 3.77 -6.14 -20.64
N ILE A 128 4.13 -6.09 -19.35
CA ILE A 128 5.28 -5.33 -18.88
C ILE A 128 6.43 -6.21 -18.41
N ASP A 129 7.67 -5.76 -18.64
CA ASP A 129 8.92 -6.31 -18.07
C ASP A 129 9.63 -5.28 -17.18
N LYS A 130 9.05 -4.08 -17.06
CA LYS A 130 9.58 -2.96 -16.29
C LYS A 130 8.46 -2.28 -15.52
N ILE A 131 8.73 -1.93 -14.27
CA ILE A 131 7.92 -1.05 -13.43
C ILE A 131 8.55 0.34 -13.50
N ASP A 132 7.77 1.36 -13.87
CA ASP A 132 8.31 2.69 -14.14
C ASP A 132 8.81 3.39 -12.88
N TYR A 133 8.08 3.25 -11.78
CA TYR A 133 8.45 3.79 -10.47
C TYR A 133 8.43 2.70 -9.41
N VAL A 134 9.41 2.72 -8.52
CA VAL A 134 9.42 1.91 -7.31
C VAL A 134 9.72 2.80 -6.11
N MET A 135 9.00 2.61 -5.01
CA MET A 135 9.16 3.42 -3.81
C MET A 135 9.17 2.54 -2.56
N ALA A 136 10.10 2.84 -1.66
CA ALA A 136 10.04 2.39 -0.27
C ALA A 136 9.54 3.55 0.58
N SER A 137 8.36 3.40 1.18
CA SER A 137 7.77 4.46 2.02
C SER A 137 8.65 4.77 3.23
N HIS A 138 9.19 3.74 3.86
CA HIS A 138 10.16 3.77 4.95
C HIS A 138 10.92 2.44 5.01
N PHE A 139 11.81 2.21 6.01
CA PHE A 139 12.73 1.08 5.97
C PHE A 139 12.35 -0.11 6.85
N HIS A 140 11.12 -0.23 7.35
CA HIS A 140 10.73 -1.45 8.04
C HIS A 140 10.63 -2.65 7.08
N ASN A 141 10.85 -3.84 7.62
CA ASN A 141 10.91 -5.08 6.84
C ASN A 141 9.57 -5.44 6.15
N ASP A 142 8.46 -5.12 6.77
CA ASP A 142 7.11 -5.31 6.20
C ASP A 142 6.78 -4.34 5.05
N HIS A 143 7.70 -3.40 4.74
CA HIS A 143 7.63 -2.48 3.59
C HIS A 143 8.75 -2.68 2.58
N THR A 144 9.95 -3.10 3.01
CA THR A 144 11.11 -3.21 2.10
C THR A 144 11.65 -4.62 1.92
N GLY A 145 11.38 -5.51 2.88
CA GLY A 145 11.91 -6.86 2.95
C GLY A 145 12.86 -7.06 4.11
N ASP A 146 12.98 -8.29 4.60
CA ASP A 146 13.80 -8.66 5.74
C ASP A 146 15.16 -9.21 5.30
N ALA A 147 16.21 -8.44 5.52
CA ALA A 147 17.58 -8.81 5.20
C ALA A 147 18.24 -9.74 6.25
N ARG A 148 17.62 -9.91 7.43
CA ARG A 148 18.21 -10.65 8.57
C ARG A 148 18.05 -12.15 8.45
N TYR A 149 17.12 -12.63 7.63
CA TYR A 149 16.81 -14.03 7.50
C TYR A 149 17.64 -14.72 6.44
N GLY A 150 18.82 -15.22 6.82
CA GLY A 150 19.64 -16.04 5.96
C GLY A 150 19.12 -17.46 5.71
N ALA A 151 18.34 -18.02 6.63
CA ALA A 151 17.81 -19.38 6.48
C ALA A 151 16.54 -19.37 5.63
N GLY A 152 16.66 -19.81 4.38
CA GLY A 152 15.56 -19.89 3.41
C GLY A 152 15.47 -18.73 2.43
N MET A 153 16.29 -17.69 2.55
CA MET A 153 16.46 -16.69 1.51
C MET A 153 17.45 -17.17 0.45
N THR A 154 17.12 -16.95 -0.80
CA THR A 154 18.07 -17.08 -1.89
C THR A 154 19.01 -15.87 -1.84
N GLU A 155 20.32 -16.12 -1.90
CA GLU A 155 21.31 -15.05 -2.00
C GLU A 155 21.05 -14.19 -3.25
N GLY A 156 21.11 -12.88 -3.09
CA GLY A 156 21.06 -11.96 -4.20
C GLY A 156 22.26 -12.14 -5.14
N ARG A 157 22.18 -11.57 -6.33
CA ARG A 157 23.27 -11.62 -7.31
C ARG A 157 24.51 -10.83 -6.90
N ASP A 158 24.32 -9.86 -6.00
CA ASP A 158 25.39 -9.15 -5.31
C ASP A 158 25.39 -9.60 -3.84
N PRO A 159 26.53 -9.98 -3.26
CA PRO A 159 26.60 -10.51 -1.89
C PRO A 159 26.21 -9.48 -0.81
N ASN A 160 25.99 -8.22 -1.18
CA ASN A 160 25.64 -7.16 -0.24
C ASN A 160 24.12 -7.03 -0.02
N TYR A 161 23.27 -7.80 -0.71
CA TYR A 161 21.83 -7.86 -0.45
C TYR A 161 21.27 -9.27 -0.62
N GLN A 162 20.12 -9.52 -0.02
CA GLN A 162 19.38 -10.77 -0.08
C GLN A 162 18.11 -10.60 -0.92
N LEU A 163 17.57 -11.71 -1.47
CA LEU A 163 16.29 -11.69 -2.16
C LEU A 163 15.14 -11.68 -1.16
N SER A 164 14.71 -10.50 -0.78
CA SER A 164 13.58 -10.26 0.11
C SER A 164 12.84 -9.00 -0.32
N GLY A 165 11.53 -8.99 -0.18
CA GLY A 165 10.70 -7.83 -0.46
C GLY A 165 10.93 -7.20 -1.82
N ILE A 166 11.21 -5.89 -1.85
CA ILE A 166 11.46 -5.10 -3.07
C ILE A 166 12.62 -5.71 -3.90
N ALA A 167 13.70 -6.14 -3.23
CA ALA A 167 14.83 -6.73 -3.93
C ALA A 167 14.44 -8.03 -4.65
N HIS A 168 13.54 -8.82 -4.08
CA HIS A 168 13.05 -10.03 -4.70
C HIS A 168 12.13 -9.75 -5.90
N VAL A 169 11.25 -8.75 -5.83
CA VAL A 169 10.47 -8.29 -7.00
C VAL A 169 11.40 -7.83 -8.12
N GLY A 170 12.50 -7.17 -7.78
CA GLY A 170 13.51 -6.70 -8.73
C GLY A 170 14.29 -7.80 -9.45
N GLU A 171 14.16 -9.08 -9.08
CA GLU A 171 14.67 -10.21 -9.88
C GLU A 171 13.78 -10.52 -11.08
N PHE A 172 12.50 -10.16 -11.02
CA PHE A 172 11.51 -10.40 -12.08
C PHE A 172 11.26 -9.18 -12.96
N TYR A 173 11.42 -7.97 -12.41
CA TYR A 173 11.17 -6.72 -13.11
C TYR A 173 12.38 -5.80 -13.06
N ARG A 174 12.60 -5.07 -14.15
CA ARG A 174 13.44 -3.89 -14.12
C ARG A 174 12.66 -2.73 -13.48
N PHE A 175 13.35 -1.83 -12.81
CA PHE A 175 12.77 -0.62 -12.27
C PHE A 175 13.28 0.60 -13.04
N GLY A 176 12.40 1.58 -13.29
CA GLY A 176 12.74 2.83 -13.96
C GLY A 176 13.36 3.83 -12.99
N THR A 177 12.56 4.42 -12.11
CA THR A 177 13.00 5.39 -11.11
C THR A 177 12.63 4.90 -9.71
N ALA A 178 13.59 4.94 -8.79
CA ALA A 178 13.40 4.56 -7.39
C ALA A 178 13.40 5.78 -6.47
N PHE A 179 12.52 5.73 -5.48
CA PHE A 179 12.43 6.67 -4.37
C PHE A 179 12.54 5.93 -3.04
N ASP A 180 13.28 6.50 -2.13
CA ASP A 180 13.23 6.16 -0.71
C ASP A 180 13.48 7.43 0.13
N ARG A 181 13.17 7.36 1.42
CA ARG A 181 13.30 8.49 2.33
C ARG A 181 14.73 8.94 2.62
N GLY A 182 15.74 8.13 2.26
CA GLY A 182 17.16 8.35 2.64
C GLY A 182 18.01 8.96 1.54
N TYR A 183 17.68 8.71 0.29
CA TYR A 183 18.50 9.17 -0.84
C TYR A 183 18.58 10.72 -0.91
N PRO A 184 19.74 11.34 -1.22
CA PRO A 184 21.00 10.68 -1.61
C PRO A 184 21.95 10.42 -0.44
N THR A 185 21.79 11.05 0.71
CA THR A 185 22.82 11.13 1.76
C THR A 185 22.66 10.07 2.84
N TYR A 186 21.43 9.62 3.08
CA TYR A 186 21.08 8.74 4.21
C TYR A 186 21.49 9.30 5.57
N ASP A 187 21.53 10.64 5.68
CA ASP A 187 22.00 11.40 6.85
C ASP A 187 20.96 11.51 7.98
N LYS A 188 19.76 10.99 7.75
CA LYS A 188 18.69 10.90 8.76
C LYS A 188 18.38 9.44 9.12
N PRO A 189 19.39 8.68 9.63
CA PRO A 189 19.16 7.32 10.07
C PRO A 189 18.28 7.28 11.31
N THR A 190 17.64 6.11 11.53
CA THR A 190 17.01 5.77 12.79
C THR A 190 17.71 4.56 13.40
N ASP A 191 17.48 4.29 14.68
CA ASP A 191 18.02 3.10 15.34
C ASP A 191 17.19 1.83 15.01
N TRP A 192 16.06 1.97 14.33
CA TRP A 192 15.05 0.92 14.20
C TRP A 192 15.21 0.01 12.99
N ALA A 193 15.74 0.46 11.90
CA ALA A 193 15.83 -0.37 10.67
C ALA A 193 17.16 -0.19 9.92
N PRO A 194 18.32 -0.26 10.59
CA PRO A 194 19.60 -0.02 9.92
C PRO A 194 19.96 -1.12 8.92
N THR A 195 19.58 -2.37 9.20
CA THR A 195 19.87 -3.53 8.36
C THR A 195 19.07 -3.46 7.06
N GLU A 196 17.78 -3.23 7.14
CA GLU A 196 16.87 -3.12 6.01
C GLU A 196 17.25 -1.93 5.11
N ARG A 197 17.58 -0.80 5.71
CA ARG A 197 18.10 0.38 5.00
C ARG A 197 19.33 0.09 4.17
N GLU A 198 20.36 -0.51 4.78
CA GLU A 198 21.62 -0.82 4.08
C GLU A 198 21.43 -1.91 3.03
N HIS A 199 20.59 -2.89 3.29
CA HIS A 199 20.19 -3.92 2.34
C HIS A 199 19.53 -3.31 1.08
N LEU A 200 18.51 -2.47 1.27
CA LEU A 200 17.84 -1.79 0.17
C LEU A 200 18.78 -0.87 -0.59
N ARG A 201 19.66 -0.16 0.11
CA ARG A 201 20.69 0.71 -0.50
C ARG A 201 21.69 -0.08 -1.35
N ALA A 202 22.12 -1.25 -0.89
CA ALA A 202 23.00 -2.14 -1.67
C ALA A 202 22.27 -2.64 -2.93
N PHE A 203 21.01 -3.06 -2.81
CA PHE A 203 20.18 -3.44 -3.94
C PHE A 203 20.02 -2.32 -4.97
N TRP A 204 19.67 -1.10 -4.55
CA TRP A 204 19.59 0.05 -5.45
C TRP A 204 20.90 0.30 -6.19
N THR A 205 22.03 0.27 -5.47
CA THR A 205 23.36 0.48 -6.06
C THR A 205 23.69 -0.60 -7.11
N TYR A 206 23.27 -1.83 -6.86
CA TYR A 206 23.42 -2.92 -7.83
C TYR A 206 22.56 -2.66 -9.09
N LYS A 207 21.28 -2.29 -8.91
CA LYS A 207 20.35 -2.04 -10.02
C LYS A 207 20.72 -0.79 -10.84
N GLU A 208 21.29 0.24 -10.24
CA GLU A 208 21.86 1.38 -10.98
C GLU A 208 22.93 0.92 -11.98
N LYS A 209 23.79 -0.01 -11.57
CA LYS A 209 24.90 -0.51 -12.39
C LYS A 209 24.44 -1.52 -13.46
N THR A 210 23.47 -2.35 -13.16
CA THR A 210 23.06 -3.50 -14.02
C THR A 210 21.90 -3.15 -14.93
N ASP A 211 20.90 -2.43 -14.45
CA ASP A 211 19.63 -2.23 -15.12
C ASP A 211 19.40 -0.77 -15.53
N GLY A 212 20.30 0.14 -15.13
CA GLY A 212 20.15 1.57 -15.40
C GLY A 212 19.04 2.24 -14.58
N LEU A 213 18.72 1.68 -13.40
CA LEU A 213 17.82 2.29 -12.43
C LEU A 213 18.25 3.74 -12.16
N LYS A 214 17.30 4.65 -12.15
CA LYS A 214 17.51 6.02 -11.66
C LYS A 214 17.07 6.11 -10.22
N ARG A 215 17.78 6.91 -9.42
CA ARG A 215 17.37 7.25 -8.06
C ARG A 215 17.14 8.74 -7.97
N GLU A 216 16.06 9.13 -7.36
CA GLU A 216 15.74 10.53 -7.14
C GLU A 216 15.44 10.79 -5.67
N LYS A 217 15.87 11.95 -5.18
CA LYS A 217 15.48 12.43 -3.86
C LYS A 217 14.00 12.78 -3.87
N PHE A 218 13.26 12.30 -2.87
CA PHE A 218 11.88 12.69 -2.71
C PHE A 218 11.78 14.15 -2.25
N GLU A 219 11.25 15.02 -3.09
CA GLU A 219 11.13 16.46 -2.83
C GLU A 219 9.75 16.76 -2.25
N VAL A 220 9.73 17.05 -0.93
CA VAL A 220 8.48 17.41 -0.23
C VAL A 220 7.92 18.72 -0.78
N GLY A 221 6.61 18.75 -1.02
CA GLY A 221 5.91 19.87 -1.63
C GLY A 221 5.96 19.89 -3.16
N ALA A 222 6.73 18.99 -3.80
CA ALA A 222 6.71 18.90 -5.26
C ALA A 222 5.37 18.38 -5.77
N LEU A 223 4.90 18.95 -6.88
CA LEU A 223 3.82 18.45 -7.70
C LEU A 223 4.44 17.79 -8.93
N ASP A 224 3.96 16.60 -9.27
CA ASP A 224 4.35 15.88 -10.48
C ASP A 224 5.86 15.53 -10.59
N GLN A 225 6.53 15.29 -9.49
CA GLN A 225 7.81 14.60 -9.51
C GLN A 225 7.63 13.15 -10.00
N ILE A 226 6.56 12.49 -9.56
CA ILE A 226 6.07 11.22 -10.09
C ILE A 226 4.92 11.54 -11.01
N LYS A 227 5.06 11.23 -12.29
CA LYS A 227 4.13 11.65 -13.36
C LYS A 227 3.89 10.55 -14.38
N LEU A 228 2.91 10.77 -15.24
CA LEU A 228 2.65 9.92 -16.40
C LEU A 228 3.88 9.90 -17.32
N VAL A 229 4.37 8.73 -17.73
CA VAL A 229 5.53 8.59 -18.61
C VAL A 229 5.16 8.21 -20.03
N ASN A 230 3.98 7.61 -20.27
CA ASN A 230 3.56 7.16 -21.57
C ASN A 230 2.74 8.22 -22.33
N ALA A 231 1.97 9.04 -21.60
CA ALA A 231 1.16 10.12 -22.17
C ALA A 231 1.01 11.29 -21.17
N PRO A 232 2.07 12.10 -20.93
CA PRO A 232 2.13 13.07 -19.84
C PRO A 232 1.00 14.10 -19.80
N ASP A 233 0.51 14.51 -20.97
CA ASP A 233 -0.47 15.60 -21.10
C ASP A 233 -1.89 15.09 -21.45
N GLN A 234 -2.12 13.77 -21.41
CA GLN A 234 -3.40 13.21 -21.88
C GLN A 234 -4.48 13.21 -20.81
N TYR A 235 -4.10 13.14 -19.54
CA TYR A 235 -5.00 12.97 -18.41
C TYR A 235 -4.75 14.04 -17.34
N ASP A 236 -5.82 14.47 -16.69
CA ASP A 236 -5.74 15.30 -15.48
C ASP A 236 -5.35 14.41 -14.30
N PHE A 237 -4.06 14.12 -14.21
CA PHE A 237 -3.49 13.23 -13.22
C PHE A 237 -2.26 13.85 -12.58
N HIS A 238 -2.28 14.04 -11.25
CA HIS A 238 -1.25 14.73 -10.49
C HIS A 238 -0.95 14.03 -9.17
N ILE A 239 0.32 14.00 -8.79
CA ILE A 239 0.76 13.46 -7.49
C ILE A 239 1.49 14.57 -6.72
N ARG A 240 0.97 14.90 -5.54
CA ARG A 240 1.61 15.81 -4.59
C ARG A 240 2.42 15.03 -3.58
N ASN A 241 3.69 15.36 -3.44
CA ASN A 241 4.57 14.90 -2.38
C ASN A 241 4.25 15.64 -1.09
N VAL A 242 3.69 14.96 -0.08
CA VAL A 242 3.13 15.62 1.10
C VAL A 242 4.10 15.64 2.27
N CYS A 243 4.74 14.51 2.57
CA CYS A 243 5.62 14.42 3.73
C CYS A 243 6.76 13.40 3.48
N CYS A 244 7.91 13.64 4.09
CA CYS A 244 9.02 12.70 4.19
C CYS A 244 9.97 13.12 5.33
N ASN A 245 10.44 12.17 6.14
CA ASN A 245 11.33 12.46 7.27
C ASN A 245 10.79 13.53 8.23
N ALA A 246 9.47 13.52 8.47
CA ALA A 246 8.75 14.52 9.27
C ALA A 246 8.87 15.97 8.74
N VAL A 247 9.27 16.16 7.49
CA VAL A 247 9.11 17.41 6.77
C VAL A 247 7.77 17.36 6.05
N LEU A 248 6.87 18.27 6.38
CA LEU A 248 5.49 18.32 5.90
C LEU A 248 5.29 19.52 4.95
N TRP A 249 4.69 19.29 3.79
CA TRP A 249 4.06 20.36 3.00
C TRP A 249 2.84 20.90 3.74
N THR A 250 2.75 22.21 3.91
CA THR A 250 1.73 22.83 4.78
C THR A 250 0.37 23.03 4.10
N GLY A 251 0.21 22.56 2.87
CA GLY A 251 -0.97 22.84 2.04
C GLY A 251 -0.81 24.10 1.18
N LYS A 252 0.29 24.83 1.32
CA LYS A 252 0.59 26.03 0.53
C LYS A 252 1.81 25.81 -0.35
N GLU A 253 1.75 26.31 -1.58
CA GLU A 253 2.82 26.17 -2.55
C GLU A 253 4.14 26.76 -2.01
N GLY A 254 5.22 25.96 -2.11
CA GLY A 254 6.55 26.34 -1.67
C GLY A 254 6.76 26.40 -0.14
N GLU A 255 5.75 26.03 0.69
CA GLU A 255 5.85 26.09 2.14
C GLU A 255 5.93 24.68 2.75
N THR A 256 6.98 24.42 3.53
CA THR A 256 7.16 23.17 4.29
C THR A 256 7.48 23.47 5.75
N LEU A 257 7.14 22.51 6.63
CA LEU A 257 7.47 22.53 8.06
C LEU A 257 8.28 21.29 8.41
N ASP A 258 9.52 21.47 8.87
CA ASP A 258 10.35 20.39 9.41
C ASP A 258 10.08 20.25 10.91
N TYR A 259 9.36 19.21 11.31
CA TYR A 259 9.01 18.94 12.71
C TYR A 259 10.25 18.64 13.57
N PHE A 260 11.21 17.92 13.05
CA PHE A 260 12.40 17.58 13.82
C PHE A 260 13.38 18.76 13.97
N ALA A 261 13.49 19.62 12.96
CA ALA A 261 14.30 20.83 13.07
C ALA A 261 13.63 21.86 13.99
N THR A 262 12.29 21.97 13.95
CA THR A 262 11.53 22.92 14.78
C THR A 262 11.46 22.47 16.25
N TRP A 263 11.38 21.16 16.49
CA TRP A 263 11.33 20.56 17.82
C TRP A 263 12.45 19.52 18.02
N PRO A 264 13.72 19.94 18.17
CA PRO A 264 14.87 19.04 18.11
C PRO A 264 14.96 18.04 19.27
N ASN A 265 14.28 18.28 20.37
CA ASN A 265 14.26 17.37 21.54
C ASN A 265 13.10 16.34 21.49
N ASN A 266 12.45 16.21 20.36
CA ASN A 266 11.35 15.29 20.20
C ASN A 266 11.81 13.83 20.38
N MET A 267 11.12 13.09 21.24
CA MET A 267 11.43 11.68 21.56
C MET A 267 11.30 10.74 20.34
N ASP A 268 10.43 11.10 19.38
CA ASP A 268 10.13 10.28 18.21
C ASP A 268 11.09 10.48 17.01
N GLN A 269 12.16 11.24 17.18
CA GLN A 269 13.18 11.39 16.11
C GLN A 269 13.78 10.06 15.65
N LYS A 270 13.73 9.03 16.50
CA LYS A 270 14.23 7.68 16.21
C LYS A 270 13.17 6.76 15.62
N ASN A 271 11.89 7.15 15.62
CA ASN A 271 10.81 6.34 15.08
C ASN A 271 10.88 6.34 13.55
N GLU A 272 11.01 5.15 12.97
CA GLU A 272 11.07 4.96 11.52
C GLU A 272 9.75 5.34 10.85
N ASN A 273 8.62 4.99 11.46
CA ASN A 273 7.27 5.24 10.94
C ASN A 273 7.00 6.72 10.72
N THR A 274 7.40 7.59 11.65
CA THR A 274 7.24 9.05 11.54
C THR A 274 7.98 9.63 10.33
N ARG A 275 8.92 8.88 9.74
CA ARG A 275 9.71 9.29 8.59
C ARG A 275 9.11 8.86 7.25
N SER A 276 7.99 8.16 7.26
CA SER A 276 7.33 7.66 6.06
C SER A 276 7.11 8.72 5.00
N ILE A 277 7.18 8.29 3.75
CA ILE A 277 6.78 9.09 2.60
C ILE A 277 5.26 9.11 2.51
N VAL A 278 4.72 10.31 2.35
CA VAL A 278 3.28 10.56 2.21
C VAL A 278 2.98 11.24 0.89
N MET A 279 1.97 10.75 0.18
CA MET A 279 1.53 11.31 -1.10
C MET A 279 0.02 11.41 -1.18
N VAL A 280 -0.46 12.35 -2.00
CA VAL A 280 -1.85 12.40 -2.45
C VAL A 280 -1.90 12.42 -3.97
N TYR A 281 -2.72 11.55 -4.53
CA TYR A 281 -2.96 11.39 -5.96
C TYR A 281 -4.28 12.08 -6.31
N ASN A 282 -4.29 12.76 -7.43
CA ASN A 282 -5.48 13.39 -7.99
C ASN A 282 -5.63 12.88 -9.43
N TYR A 283 -6.78 12.32 -9.74
CA TYR A 283 -7.17 11.94 -11.09
C TYR A 283 -8.52 12.59 -11.41
N GLY A 284 -8.50 13.71 -12.12
CA GLY A 284 -9.67 14.57 -12.20
C GLY A 284 -10.22 14.85 -10.79
N PRO A 285 -11.53 14.57 -10.54
CA PRO A 285 -12.12 14.77 -9.22
C PRO A 285 -11.78 13.68 -8.19
N PHE A 286 -11.22 12.53 -8.58
CA PHE A 286 -10.86 11.45 -7.66
C PHE A 286 -9.59 11.75 -6.90
N ARG A 287 -9.58 11.49 -5.58
CA ARG A 287 -8.42 11.70 -4.72
C ARG A 287 -8.11 10.48 -3.88
N PHE A 288 -6.83 10.08 -3.89
CA PHE A 288 -6.31 8.95 -3.12
C PHE A 288 -5.13 9.38 -2.25
N TYR A 289 -5.16 8.99 -0.97
CA TYR A 289 -4.10 9.21 0.01
C TYR A 289 -3.35 7.92 0.32
N THR A 290 -2.02 8.01 0.40
CA THR A 290 -1.16 6.95 0.96
C THR A 290 -0.04 7.59 1.78
N GLY A 291 0.30 6.99 2.92
CA GLY A 291 1.27 7.55 3.84
C GLY A 291 2.19 6.52 4.50
N GLY A 292 2.34 5.31 3.92
CA GLY A 292 3.09 4.25 4.59
C GLY A 292 2.60 4.06 6.02
N ASP A 293 3.51 4.11 6.97
CA ASP A 293 3.21 4.01 8.40
C ASP A 293 3.33 5.33 9.14
N ALA A 294 3.09 6.46 8.43
CA ALA A 294 3.14 7.78 9.04
C ALA A 294 2.27 7.82 10.30
N SER A 295 2.92 7.75 11.45
CA SER A 295 2.33 7.67 12.78
C SER A 295 3.30 8.23 13.79
N GLY A 296 2.91 8.20 15.04
CA GLY A 296 3.76 8.60 16.14
C GLY A 296 3.29 9.88 16.83
N VAL A 297 3.56 9.95 18.12
CA VAL A 297 3.20 11.07 18.97
C VAL A 297 4.39 12.01 19.07
N LEU A 298 4.44 12.98 18.15
CA LEU A 298 5.42 14.07 18.23
C LEU A 298 5.00 15.05 19.31
N ARG A 299 5.93 15.49 20.14
CA ARG A 299 5.67 16.43 21.24
C ARG A 299 6.63 17.59 21.21
N ASP A 300 6.18 18.76 21.62
CA ASP A 300 7.02 19.92 21.82
C ASP A 300 7.85 19.81 23.13
N ALA A 301 8.62 20.84 23.44
CA ALA A 301 9.47 20.88 24.63
C ALA A 301 8.68 20.82 25.96
N ASP A 302 7.44 21.22 25.96
CA ASP A 302 6.53 21.20 27.10
C ASP A 302 5.74 19.88 27.20
N GLY A 303 5.97 18.93 26.29
CA GLY A 303 5.31 17.63 26.24
C GLY A 303 3.91 17.66 25.61
N LYS A 304 3.54 18.76 24.95
CA LYS A 304 2.26 18.88 24.23
C LYS A 304 2.33 18.12 22.90
N ASP A 305 1.28 17.37 22.61
CA ASP A 305 1.11 16.67 21.33
C ASP A 305 1.01 17.68 20.18
N LEU A 306 1.84 17.46 19.14
CA LEU A 306 1.90 18.30 17.93
C LEU A 306 0.88 17.89 16.87
N ASP A 307 0.08 16.86 17.12
CA ASP A 307 -0.96 16.37 16.19
C ASP A 307 -0.42 16.20 14.76
N PHE A 308 0.68 15.45 14.61
CA PHE A 308 1.40 15.30 13.35
C PHE A 308 0.53 14.74 12.22
N GLU A 309 -0.15 13.60 12.46
CA GLU A 309 -1.05 13.05 11.45
C GLU A 309 -2.22 13.99 11.13
N GLY A 310 -2.81 14.65 12.14
CA GLY A 310 -3.84 15.64 11.91
C GLY A 310 -3.36 16.82 11.06
N ALA A 311 -2.09 17.23 11.22
CA ALA A 311 -1.49 18.24 10.35
C ALA A 311 -1.33 17.76 8.92
N ILE A 312 -0.91 16.49 8.70
CA ILE A 312 -0.89 15.85 7.38
C ILE A 312 -2.29 15.85 6.77
N GLY A 313 -3.31 15.42 7.52
CA GLY A 313 -4.68 15.38 7.05
C GLY A 313 -5.21 16.78 6.64
N ARG A 314 -4.91 17.80 7.41
CA ARG A 314 -5.30 19.19 7.09
C ARG A 314 -4.59 19.74 5.85
N ALA A 315 -3.33 19.36 5.63
CA ALA A 315 -2.60 19.74 4.42
C ALA A 315 -3.15 19.05 3.17
N VAL A 316 -3.52 17.79 3.29
CA VAL A 316 -4.08 16.97 2.21
C VAL A 316 -5.53 17.38 1.91
N GLY A 317 -6.36 17.58 2.95
CA GLY A 317 -7.82 17.78 2.82
C GLY A 317 -8.55 16.49 2.46
N GLU A 318 -9.83 16.60 2.07
CA GLU A 318 -10.69 15.46 1.79
C GLU A 318 -10.19 14.59 0.63
N VAL A 319 -10.36 13.27 0.77
CA VAL A 319 -10.04 12.28 -0.27
C VAL A 319 -11.21 11.28 -0.42
N ASP A 320 -11.27 10.57 -1.54
CA ASP A 320 -12.23 9.49 -1.76
C ASP A 320 -11.77 8.20 -1.08
N VAL A 321 -10.50 7.88 -1.25
CA VAL A 321 -9.87 6.67 -0.73
C VAL A 321 -8.63 7.02 0.08
N CYS A 322 -8.48 6.39 1.23
CA CYS A 322 -7.33 6.53 2.11
C CYS A 322 -6.73 5.14 2.40
N LYS A 323 -5.45 4.94 2.11
CA LYS A 323 -4.70 3.85 2.72
C LYS A 323 -4.49 4.21 4.20
N ALA A 324 -4.94 3.36 5.11
CA ALA A 324 -4.77 3.58 6.54
C ALA A 324 -3.29 3.55 6.93
N ASN A 325 -2.83 4.57 7.64
CA ASN A 325 -1.46 4.64 8.14
C ASN A 325 -1.19 3.50 9.12
N HIS A 326 0.05 2.99 9.14
CA HIS A 326 0.56 2.00 10.07
C HIS A 326 -0.42 0.83 10.28
N HIS A 327 -0.94 0.27 9.16
CA HIS A 327 -1.87 -0.85 9.15
C HIS A 327 -3.07 -0.70 10.09
N SER A 328 -3.44 0.55 10.41
CA SER A 328 -4.46 0.83 11.44
C SER A 328 -4.04 0.34 12.84
N TYR A 329 -2.73 0.41 13.18
CA TYR A 329 -2.23 0.13 14.53
C TYR A 329 -2.63 1.25 15.50
N LYS A 330 -2.60 0.96 16.79
CA LYS A 330 -3.15 1.82 17.86
C LYS A 330 -2.59 3.26 17.94
N ASP A 331 -1.42 3.51 17.38
CA ASP A 331 -0.72 4.80 17.38
C ASP A 331 -0.95 5.64 16.13
N ALA A 332 -1.82 5.17 15.23
CA ALA A 332 -2.12 5.82 13.96
C ALA A 332 -3.60 6.20 13.83
N MET A 333 -3.95 6.86 12.76
CA MET A 333 -5.33 7.20 12.39
C MET A 333 -6.10 7.99 13.47
N PRO A 334 -5.52 9.02 14.12
CA PRO A 334 -6.25 9.81 15.12
C PRO A 334 -7.46 10.50 14.46
N LYS A 335 -8.46 10.81 15.28
CA LYS A 335 -9.69 11.43 14.78
C LYS A 335 -9.45 12.77 14.06
N THR A 336 -8.44 13.54 14.46
CA THR A 336 -8.03 14.77 13.79
C THR A 336 -7.58 14.54 12.34
N PHE A 337 -6.96 13.40 12.06
CA PHE A 337 -6.58 12.98 10.71
C PHE A 337 -7.80 12.47 9.93
N THR A 338 -8.55 11.52 10.51
CA THR A 338 -9.68 10.87 9.82
C THR A 338 -10.83 11.84 9.52
N ASP A 339 -11.03 12.86 10.34
CA ASP A 339 -12.01 13.92 10.07
C ASP A 339 -11.50 14.87 8.96
N ALA A 340 -10.20 15.16 8.91
CA ALA A 340 -9.64 16.05 7.90
C ALA A 340 -9.63 15.40 6.50
N VAL A 341 -9.20 14.15 6.38
CA VAL A 341 -9.20 13.44 5.10
C VAL A 341 -10.58 12.92 4.71
N ASN A 342 -11.45 12.74 5.68
CA ASN A 342 -12.86 12.35 5.53
C ASN A 342 -13.10 11.30 4.43
N ALA A 343 -12.23 10.30 4.26
CA ALA A 343 -12.34 9.31 3.20
C ALA A 343 -13.64 8.53 3.28
N ARG A 344 -14.21 8.14 2.14
CA ARG A 344 -15.32 7.19 2.06
C ARG A 344 -14.84 5.75 2.22
N VAL A 345 -13.67 5.44 1.67
CA VAL A 345 -13.07 4.10 1.71
C VAL A 345 -11.71 4.17 2.38
N TYR A 346 -11.51 3.33 3.39
CA TYR A 346 -10.23 3.10 4.05
C TYR A 346 -9.72 1.72 3.69
N CYS A 347 -8.62 1.64 2.92
CA CYS A 347 -7.93 0.38 2.64
C CYS A 347 -6.91 0.12 3.75
N VAL A 348 -6.89 -1.10 4.31
CA VAL A 348 -6.01 -1.48 5.41
C VAL A 348 -5.22 -2.72 5.00
N CYS A 349 -3.89 -2.59 4.88
CA CYS A 349 -3.01 -3.73 4.67
C CYS A 349 -2.83 -4.48 5.99
N VAL A 350 -3.40 -5.66 6.13
CA VAL A 350 -3.38 -6.46 7.36
C VAL A 350 -2.50 -7.68 7.17
N TRP A 351 -1.52 -7.89 8.07
CA TRP A 351 -0.66 -9.06 8.07
C TRP A 351 -0.32 -9.57 9.50
N ASP A 352 -0.67 -8.81 10.55
CA ASP A 352 -0.38 -9.10 11.95
C ASP A 352 -1.66 -9.02 12.80
N ARG A 353 -1.66 -9.73 13.94
CA ARG A 353 -2.77 -9.72 14.91
C ARG A 353 -3.04 -8.35 15.56
N TRP A 354 -2.09 -7.45 15.51
CA TRP A 354 -2.23 -6.09 16.04
C TRP A 354 -2.81 -5.09 15.05
N HIS A 355 -3.08 -5.51 13.80
CA HIS A 355 -3.61 -4.64 12.77
C HIS A 355 -5.13 -4.60 12.80
N LEU A 356 -5.65 -3.39 12.53
CA LEU A 356 -7.03 -2.97 12.67
C LEU A 356 -7.45 -2.94 14.15
N GLN A 357 -6.90 -1.96 14.89
CA GLN A 357 -7.24 -1.76 16.29
C GLN A 357 -8.58 -1.04 16.48
N ASP A 358 -9.23 -1.26 17.63
CA ASP A 358 -10.55 -0.72 17.95
C ASP A 358 -10.62 0.82 17.89
N ASN A 359 -9.62 1.50 18.42
CA ASN A 359 -9.55 2.96 18.43
C ASN A 359 -9.44 3.55 17.02
N THR A 360 -8.65 2.93 16.15
CA THR A 360 -8.45 3.39 14.78
C THR A 360 -9.65 3.06 13.89
N ALA A 361 -10.24 1.88 14.02
CA ALA A 361 -11.49 1.53 13.36
C ALA A 361 -12.62 2.50 13.75
N THR A 362 -12.75 2.80 15.05
CA THR A 362 -13.71 3.78 15.56
C THR A 362 -13.51 5.16 14.91
N SER A 363 -12.29 5.67 14.86
CA SER A 363 -12.01 7.01 14.32
C SER A 363 -12.29 7.09 12.82
N MET A 364 -12.06 6.03 12.06
CA MET A 364 -12.30 5.98 10.62
C MET A 364 -13.78 6.04 10.26
N VAL A 365 -14.64 5.28 10.95
CA VAL A 365 -16.00 5.04 10.44
C VAL A 365 -17.14 5.39 11.39
N LEU A 366 -16.87 5.80 12.62
CA LEU A 366 -17.92 6.26 13.54
C LEU A 366 -17.94 7.79 13.66
N ASP A 367 -19.14 8.35 13.93
CA ASP A 367 -19.30 9.74 14.30
C ASP A 367 -18.98 9.99 15.79
N GLU A 368 -19.12 11.23 16.27
CA GLU A 368 -18.89 11.59 17.67
C GLU A 368 -19.88 10.94 18.66
N ASN A 369 -20.98 10.40 18.17
CA ASN A 369 -21.97 9.69 18.97
C ASN A 369 -21.79 8.16 18.90
N GLY A 370 -20.72 7.67 18.24
CA GLY A 370 -20.43 6.26 18.04
C GLY A 370 -21.32 5.56 17.02
N LYS A 371 -21.97 6.31 16.12
CA LYS A 371 -22.81 5.74 15.06
C LYS A 371 -22.01 5.56 13.78
N PRO A 372 -22.24 4.45 13.04
CA PRO A 372 -21.59 4.20 11.76
C PRO A 372 -21.92 5.29 10.71
N LYS A 373 -20.89 5.88 10.12
CA LYS A 373 -20.97 6.78 8.96
C LYS A 373 -21.13 5.96 7.65
N ASP A 374 -21.48 6.63 6.53
CA ASP A 374 -21.46 6.02 5.19
C ASP A 374 -20.01 5.90 4.68
N LYS A 375 -19.28 4.97 5.26
CA LYS A 375 -17.86 4.70 5.00
C LYS A 375 -17.61 3.19 4.99
N LEU A 376 -16.53 2.77 4.34
CA LEU A 376 -16.09 1.37 4.30
C LEU A 376 -14.67 1.24 4.83
N MET A 377 -14.42 0.20 5.61
CA MET A 377 -13.08 -0.31 5.90
C MET A 377 -12.85 -1.57 5.09
N CYS A 378 -11.80 -1.55 4.26
CA CYS A 378 -11.46 -2.59 3.31
C CYS A 378 -10.10 -3.21 3.67
N PRO A 379 -10.01 -4.12 4.66
CA PRO A 379 -8.77 -4.81 5.00
C PRO A 379 -8.44 -5.89 3.98
N THR A 380 -7.14 -6.08 3.72
CA THR A 380 -6.64 -7.21 2.90
C THR A 380 -6.85 -8.55 3.59
N GLY A 381 -7.01 -8.56 4.90
CA GLY A 381 -7.29 -9.74 5.70
C GLY A 381 -7.75 -9.37 7.11
N ILE A 382 -8.13 -10.36 7.88
CA ILE A 382 -8.44 -10.21 9.30
C ILE A 382 -7.71 -11.34 10.02
N HIS A 383 -6.82 -10.98 10.94
CA HIS A 383 -6.16 -12.00 11.75
C HIS A 383 -7.18 -12.68 12.67
N GLN A 384 -7.07 -14.00 12.83
CA GLN A 384 -8.02 -14.78 13.62
C GLN A 384 -8.17 -14.27 15.07
N ASP A 385 -7.09 -13.80 15.71
CA ASP A 385 -7.12 -13.26 17.06
C ASP A 385 -7.92 -11.95 17.17
N ASN A 386 -8.14 -11.26 16.06
CA ASN A 386 -8.94 -10.04 16.03
C ASN A 386 -10.45 -10.31 15.92
N ALA A 387 -10.86 -11.50 15.51
CA ALA A 387 -12.27 -11.84 15.35
C ALA A 387 -13.06 -11.66 16.65
N GLU A 388 -12.48 -12.06 17.79
CA GLU A 388 -13.10 -11.90 19.13
C GLU A 388 -13.16 -10.40 19.52
N MET A 389 -12.12 -9.63 19.22
CA MET A 389 -12.09 -8.19 19.52
C MET A 389 -13.16 -7.42 18.76
N MET A 390 -13.55 -7.89 17.58
CA MET A 390 -14.55 -7.25 16.73
C MET A 390 -15.99 -7.51 17.16
N GLU A 391 -16.23 -8.48 18.02
CA GLU A 391 -17.58 -8.85 18.43
C GLU A 391 -18.27 -7.70 19.19
N GLY A 392 -19.49 -7.36 18.77
CA GLY A 392 -20.28 -6.29 19.38
C GLY A 392 -19.81 -4.86 19.08
N LYS A 393 -18.79 -4.67 18.26
CA LYS A 393 -18.30 -3.33 17.91
C LYS A 393 -19.18 -2.67 16.83
N ALA A 394 -19.59 -1.42 17.06
CA ALA A 394 -20.44 -0.67 16.14
C ALA A 394 -19.77 -0.44 14.78
N TRP A 395 -18.44 -0.32 14.72
CA TRP A 395 -17.69 -0.12 13.47
C TRP A 395 -17.66 -1.38 12.59
N ARG A 396 -17.98 -2.56 13.13
CA ARG A 396 -17.99 -3.83 12.37
C ARG A 396 -18.98 -3.78 11.19
N ASP A 397 -20.08 -3.06 11.32
CA ASP A 397 -21.04 -2.87 10.22
C ASP A 397 -20.44 -2.15 9.00
N ARG A 398 -19.25 -1.57 9.14
CA ARG A 398 -18.50 -0.86 8.08
C ARG A 398 -17.27 -1.60 7.62
N LEU A 399 -17.00 -2.76 8.21
CA LEU A 399 -15.89 -3.62 7.85
C LEU A 399 -16.30 -4.56 6.73
N VAL A 400 -15.50 -4.63 5.68
CA VAL A 400 -15.63 -5.67 4.65
C VAL A 400 -14.93 -6.92 5.15
N GLU A 401 -15.69 -7.92 5.53
CA GLU A 401 -15.18 -9.20 6.00
C GLU A 401 -14.79 -10.11 4.81
N GLY A 402 -13.85 -11.03 5.04
CA GLY A 402 -13.48 -12.09 4.08
C GLY A 402 -12.12 -11.94 3.42
N GLY A 403 -11.44 -10.82 3.55
CA GLY A 403 -10.07 -10.63 3.03
C GLY A 403 -9.93 -10.81 1.51
N GLY A 404 -8.74 -10.58 0.99
CA GLY A 404 -8.41 -10.70 -0.42
C GLY A 404 -7.52 -9.55 -0.90
N HIS A 405 -7.09 -9.61 -2.15
CA HIS A 405 -6.50 -8.43 -2.77
C HIS A 405 -7.59 -7.36 -2.92
N VAL A 406 -7.30 -6.13 -2.53
CA VAL A 406 -8.23 -5.00 -2.67
C VAL A 406 -7.80 -4.17 -3.86
N VAL A 407 -8.71 -3.93 -4.80
CA VAL A 407 -8.43 -3.08 -5.97
C VAL A 407 -9.40 -1.91 -5.99
N VAL A 408 -8.87 -0.70 -5.95
CA VAL A 408 -9.63 0.52 -6.21
C VAL A 408 -9.42 0.90 -7.66
N LYS A 409 -10.51 1.02 -8.42
CA LYS A 409 -10.50 1.41 -9.83
C LYS A 409 -11.24 2.72 -10.00
N ALA A 410 -10.54 3.82 -10.32
CA ALA A 410 -11.13 5.07 -10.74
C ALA A 410 -11.21 5.14 -12.29
N TYR A 411 -12.31 5.62 -12.81
CA TYR A 411 -12.61 5.66 -14.25
C TYR A 411 -13.46 6.88 -14.60
N ASP A 412 -13.87 7.03 -15.86
CA ASP A 412 -14.57 8.20 -16.37
C ASP A 412 -13.85 9.52 -16.03
N GLY A 413 -12.52 9.56 -16.29
CA GLY A 413 -11.71 10.73 -15.96
C GLY A 413 -11.62 11.01 -14.45
N GLY A 414 -11.81 9.97 -13.62
CA GLY A 414 -11.81 10.07 -12.17
C GLY A 414 -13.16 10.47 -11.57
N ALA A 415 -14.22 10.62 -12.37
CA ALA A 415 -15.53 11.00 -11.84
C ALA A 415 -16.18 9.89 -10.99
N LYS A 416 -15.83 8.64 -11.25
CA LYS A 416 -16.39 7.46 -10.59
C LYS A 416 -15.29 6.49 -10.15
N TYR A 417 -15.56 5.71 -9.10
CA TYR A 417 -14.71 4.60 -8.72
C TYR A 417 -15.48 3.41 -8.15
N LYS A 418 -14.83 2.24 -8.19
CA LYS A 418 -15.28 0.99 -7.58
C LYS A 418 -14.20 0.41 -6.70
N VAL A 419 -14.59 -0.45 -5.76
CA VAL A 419 -13.67 -1.25 -4.95
C VAL A 419 -13.97 -2.71 -5.17
N TYR A 420 -12.95 -3.48 -5.53
CA TYR A 420 -13.03 -4.91 -5.76
C TYR A 420 -12.26 -5.66 -4.67
N TYR A 421 -12.79 -6.80 -4.27
CA TYR A 421 -12.04 -7.83 -3.58
C TYR A 421 -11.79 -8.99 -4.52
N LEU A 422 -10.54 -9.40 -4.65
CA LEU A 422 -10.13 -10.53 -5.49
C LEU A 422 -9.66 -11.68 -4.61
N THR A 423 -9.81 -12.91 -5.12
CA THR A 423 -9.30 -14.10 -4.45
C THR A 423 -7.79 -13.99 -4.20
N ASP A 424 -7.35 -14.43 -3.02
CA ASP A 424 -5.95 -14.45 -2.58
C ASP A 424 -5.48 -15.84 -2.11
N ASP A 425 -6.36 -16.82 -2.05
CA ASP A 425 -6.12 -18.24 -1.75
C ASP A 425 -5.69 -19.03 -2.98
N ASP A 426 -5.84 -18.44 -4.15
CA ASP A 426 -5.29 -18.92 -5.42
C ASP A 426 -4.81 -17.74 -6.26
N GLU A 427 -4.28 -18.01 -7.42
CA GLU A 427 -3.78 -16.99 -8.32
C GLU A 427 -4.78 -16.59 -9.44
N SER A 428 -6.07 -16.91 -9.27
CA SER A 428 -7.11 -16.67 -10.30
C SER A 428 -7.50 -15.21 -10.45
N MET A 429 -7.30 -14.39 -9.40
CA MET A 429 -7.81 -13.01 -9.34
C MET A 429 -9.30 -12.91 -9.62
N ASN A 430 -10.10 -13.90 -9.23
CA ASN A 430 -11.54 -13.86 -9.37
C ASN A 430 -12.14 -12.81 -8.42
N VAL A 431 -13.14 -12.10 -8.89
CA VAL A 431 -13.84 -11.09 -8.09
C VAL A 431 -14.70 -11.77 -7.03
N LYS A 432 -14.38 -11.53 -5.76
CA LYS A 432 -15.15 -11.99 -4.59
C LYS A 432 -16.28 -11.02 -4.25
N LEU A 433 -15.98 -9.73 -4.22
CA LEU A 433 -16.91 -8.65 -3.88
C LEU A 433 -16.62 -7.43 -4.74
N VAL A 434 -17.66 -6.60 -4.95
CA VAL A 434 -17.56 -5.29 -5.62
C VAL A 434 -18.40 -4.29 -4.86
N PHE A 435 -17.88 -3.08 -4.64
CA PHE A 435 -18.59 -1.96 -4.04
C PHE A 435 -18.59 -0.75 -4.99
N GLY A 436 -19.65 0.03 -4.99
CA GLY A 436 -19.86 1.14 -5.90
C GLY A 436 -20.73 0.76 -7.11
N PRO A 437 -20.78 1.56 -8.20
CA PRO A 437 -19.92 2.72 -8.40
C PRO A 437 -20.22 3.85 -7.40
N PHE A 438 -19.14 4.47 -6.91
CA PHE A 438 -19.22 5.69 -6.12
C PHE A 438 -18.89 6.88 -7.02
N ASP A 439 -19.55 8.01 -6.78
CA ASP A 439 -19.15 9.29 -7.34
C ASP A 439 -17.99 9.86 -6.52
N SER A 440 -16.96 10.35 -7.19
CA SER A 440 -15.86 11.04 -6.53
C SER A 440 -16.34 12.36 -5.95
N LYS A 441 -15.82 12.76 -4.80
CA LYS A 441 -16.28 13.96 -4.07
C LYS A 441 -16.15 15.23 -4.88
N GLY A 442 -15.05 15.42 -5.59
CA GLY A 442 -14.84 16.57 -6.46
C GLY A 442 -15.73 16.61 -7.70
N ALA A 443 -16.43 15.52 -8.03
CA ALA A 443 -17.39 15.49 -9.14
C ALA A 443 -18.78 16.05 -8.76
N GLN A 444 -19.02 16.28 -7.47
CA GLN A 444 -20.29 16.79 -6.93
C GLN A 444 -20.26 18.32 -6.69
N ALA A 445 -19.12 18.98 -6.97
CA ALA A 445 -18.91 20.39 -6.73
C ALA A 445 -19.29 21.29 -7.93
#